data_9a79d66c06306e315dcab72a1077730e
#
_entry.id   9a79d66c06306e315dcab72a1077730e
#
_cell.length_a   1.000
_cell.length_b   1.000
_cell.length_c   1.000
_cell.angle_alpha   90.00
_cell.angle_beta   90.00
_cell.angle_gamma   90.00
#
_symmetry.space_group_name_H-M   'P 1'
#
loop_
_entity.id
_entity.type
_entity.pdbx_description
1 polymer ?
#
loop_
_entity_poly.entity_id
_entity_poly.type
_entity_poly.pdbx_seq_one_letter_code
_entity_poly.pdbx_strand_id
1 'polypeptide(L)'
;MVHTTPGRPVGRILSRRAYDGAMPLVDRSESVLIVVDTQPGFFAGSEPERTAALDAVEKAVWLASVARELDIPAVVTEEAPEDEGATEPRLLERLGPATPVMTKPAFGLAACPDIVHEILQTKRSTAVLTGFETDVCVLQSAVGLKEMGFRTVVVADASYTQNDRQHEFGLRRMQQLGVEIVHAKGIDYEWMRTVEFANETRRAVNETRQPEPRP
;
A
#
# COMPACT_ATOMS: atom_id res chain seq x y z
N MET A 1 -4.25 -24.43 39.78
CA MET A 1 -3.57 -24.93 38.58
C MET A 1 -4.41 -24.54 37.38
N VAL A 2 -4.01 -23.56 36.64
CA VAL A 2 -4.70 -23.07 35.43
C VAL A 2 -3.97 -23.67 34.25
N HIS A 3 -4.61 -24.57 33.53
CA HIS A 3 -4.08 -25.15 32.29
C HIS A 3 -4.20 -24.12 31.17
N THR A 4 -3.09 -23.51 30.78
CA THR A 4 -2.97 -22.77 29.55
C THR A 4 -2.79 -23.74 28.38
N THR A 5 -3.79 -23.82 27.53
CA THR A 5 -3.72 -24.57 26.27
C THR A 5 -2.80 -23.79 25.31
N PRO A 6 -1.77 -24.38 24.70
CA PRO A 6 -0.96 -23.71 23.71
C PRO A 6 -1.77 -23.46 22.44
N GLY A 7 -1.78 -22.20 21.98
CA GLY A 7 -2.43 -21.78 20.74
C GLY A 7 -1.89 -22.57 19.55
N ARG A 8 -2.80 -23.03 18.70
CA ARG A 8 -2.48 -23.68 17.42
C ARG A 8 -1.59 -22.77 16.59
N PRO A 9 -0.49 -23.25 16.01
CA PRO A 9 0.30 -22.47 15.06
C PRO A 9 -0.59 -22.16 13.85
N VAL A 10 -0.64 -20.89 13.47
CA VAL A 10 -1.27 -20.41 12.23
C VAL A 10 -0.57 -21.11 11.08
N GLY A 11 -1.27 -22.03 10.42
CA GLY A 11 -0.73 -22.86 9.37
C GLY A 11 -0.17 -22.02 8.23
N ARG A 12 0.93 -22.49 7.68
CA ARG A 12 1.59 -22.00 6.47
C ARG A 12 0.59 -21.90 5.31
N ILE A 13 0.05 -20.70 5.05
CA ILE A 13 -1.15 -20.50 4.20
C ILE A 13 -0.80 -20.37 2.71
N LEU A 14 0.46 -20.15 2.35
CA LEU A 14 0.85 -20.04 0.94
C LEU A 14 1.89 -21.11 0.60
N SER A 15 1.58 -21.96 -0.38
CA SER A 15 2.57 -22.85 -0.98
C SER A 15 3.66 -21.97 -1.61
N ARG A 16 4.91 -22.08 -1.13
CA ARG A 16 6.06 -21.51 -1.82
C ARG A 16 6.07 -22.04 -3.26
N ARG A 17 5.64 -21.26 -4.24
CA ARG A 17 6.20 -21.41 -5.57
C ARG A 17 7.70 -21.14 -5.41
N ALA A 18 8.52 -22.15 -5.67
CA ALA A 18 9.95 -22.01 -5.65
C ALA A 18 10.31 -20.92 -6.66
N TYR A 19 10.83 -19.80 -6.16
CA TYR A 19 11.43 -18.75 -6.96
C TYR A 19 12.75 -19.30 -7.48
N ASP A 20 12.83 -19.61 -8.75
CA ASP A 20 14.09 -19.97 -9.44
C ASP A 20 14.87 -18.74 -9.92
N GLY A 21 15.07 -17.80 -9.00
CA GLY A 21 16.01 -16.68 -9.17
C GLY A 21 15.57 -15.50 -10.03
N ALA A 22 14.49 -15.59 -10.80
CA ALA A 22 13.93 -14.47 -11.54
C ALA A 22 12.77 -13.84 -10.75
N MET A 23 12.90 -12.57 -10.38
CA MET A 23 11.76 -11.80 -9.84
C MET A 23 10.88 -11.36 -11.03
N PRO A 24 9.74 -12.01 -11.27
CA PRO A 24 8.85 -11.61 -12.36
C PRO A 24 8.30 -10.23 -12.08
N LEU A 25 7.90 -9.51 -13.13
CA LEU A 25 7.16 -8.26 -12.99
C LEU A 25 5.92 -8.47 -12.12
N VAL A 26 5.47 -7.43 -11.41
CA VAL A 26 4.29 -7.51 -10.56
C VAL A 26 3.03 -7.72 -11.40
N ASP A 27 2.25 -8.73 -11.04
CA ASP A 27 1.02 -9.08 -11.76
C ASP A 27 -0.19 -8.47 -11.05
N ARG A 28 -1.03 -7.76 -11.81
CA ARG A 28 -2.27 -7.16 -11.25
C ARG A 28 -3.22 -8.20 -10.69
N SER A 29 -3.28 -9.39 -11.29
CA SER A 29 -4.17 -10.46 -10.82
C SER A 29 -3.75 -11.07 -9.48
N GLU A 30 -2.50 -10.86 -9.07
CA GLU A 30 -1.95 -11.31 -7.80
C GLU A 30 -1.81 -10.16 -6.78
N SER A 31 -2.11 -8.92 -7.18
CA SER A 31 -1.87 -7.72 -6.37
C SER A 31 -3.06 -7.36 -5.48
N VAL A 32 -2.76 -6.87 -4.27
CA VAL A 32 -3.63 -6.05 -3.42
C VAL A 32 -2.91 -4.74 -3.12
N LEU A 33 -3.60 -3.61 -3.30
CA LEU A 33 -3.09 -2.30 -2.91
C LEU A 33 -3.36 -2.08 -1.42
N ILE A 34 -2.33 -1.75 -0.66
CA ILE A 34 -2.46 -1.42 0.77
C ILE A 34 -2.04 0.03 0.97
N VAL A 35 -2.99 0.85 1.38
CA VAL A 35 -2.77 2.26 1.69
C VAL A 35 -2.60 2.39 3.19
N VAL A 36 -1.36 2.65 3.62
CA VAL A 36 -0.99 2.71 5.03
C VAL A 36 -1.07 4.15 5.50
N ASP A 37 -1.97 4.45 6.43
CA ASP A 37 -2.02 5.66 7.24
C ASP A 37 -1.81 6.98 6.47
N THR A 38 -2.47 7.13 5.32
CA THR A 38 -2.39 8.38 4.54
C THR A 38 -3.35 9.41 5.13
N GLN A 39 -2.96 9.96 6.28
CA GLN A 39 -3.74 10.84 7.13
C GLN A 39 -3.10 12.22 7.26
N PRO A 40 -3.88 13.31 7.43
CA PRO A 40 -3.37 14.69 7.50
C PRO A 40 -2.28 14.92 8.54
N GLY A 41 -2.32 14.25 9.68
CA GLY A 41 -1.32 14.38 10.73
C GLY A 41 0.09 14.04 10.27
N PHE A 42 0.23 13.05 9.36
CA PHE A 42 1.54 12.61 8.86
C PHE A 42 2.13 13.49 7.77
N PHE A 43 1.36 14.41 7.18
CA PHE A 43 1.85 15.35 6.16
C PHE A 43 1.57 16.82 6.48
N ALA A 44 1.36 17.12 7.76
CA ALA A 44 1.11 18.48 8.28
C ALA A 44 2.39 19.24 8.66
N GLY A 45 3.55 18.89 8.13
CA GLY A 45 4.84 19.51 8.45
C GLY A 45 5.04 20.91 7.87
N SER A 46 6.26 21.44 8.06
CA SER A 46 6.74 22.67 7.41
C SER A 46 7.33 22.38 6.03
N GLU A 47 7.55 23.43 5.23
CA GLU A 47 8.25 23.29 3.95
C GLU A 47 9.78 23.05 4.17
N PRO A 48 10.46 22.26 3.29
CA PRO A 48 9.95 21.62 2.06
C PRO A 48 9.31 20.23 2.25
N GLU A 49 9.39 19.67 3.47
CA GLU A 49 8.96 18.29 3.78
C GLU A 49 7.47 18.09 3.49
N ARG A 50 6.66 19.11 3.77
CA ARG A 50 5.24 19.09 3.47
C ARG A 50 4.96 18.94 1.97
N THR A 51 5.70 19.63 1.12
CA THR A 51 5.56 19.50 -0.33
C THR A 51 5.87 18.07 -0.77
N ALA A 52 6.96 17.48 -0.28
CA ALA A 52 7.32 16.09 -0.62
C ALA A 52 6.26 15.09 -0.14
N ALA A 53 5.71 15.29 1.07
CA ALA A 53 4.61 14.46 1.58
C ALA A 53 3.35 14.56 0.71
N LEU A 54 2.96 15.78 0.32
CA LEU A 54 1.81 15.98 -0.56
C LEU A 54 2.02 15.40 -1.97
N ASP A 55 3.24 15.45 -2.51
CA ASP A 55 3.57 14.78 -3.77
C ASP A 55 3.40 13.26 -3.66
N ALA A 56 3.79 12.66 -2.54
CA ALA A 56 3.55 11.24 -2.28
C ALA A 56 2.05 10.92 -2.19
N VAL A 57 1.25 11.77 -1.53
CA VAL A 57 -0.21 11.66 -1.49
C VAL A 57 -0.80 11.70 -2.91
N GLU A 58 -0.37 12.62 -3.77
CA GLU A 58 -0.84 12.69 -5.18
C GLU A 58 -0.54 11.38 -5.94
N LYS A 59 0.62 10.78 -5.72
CA LYS A 59 0.97 9.48 -6.32
C LYS A 59 0.11 8.35 -5.79
N ALA A 60 -0.17 8.33 -4.48
CA ALA A 60 -1.06 7.34 -3.87
C ALA A 60 -2.49 7.47 -4.40
N VAL A 61 -3.04 8.69 -4.52
CA VAL A 61 -4.35 8.97 -5.11
C VAL A 61 -4.42 8.52 -6.57
N TRP A 62 -3.37 8.77 -7.34
CA TRP A 62 -3.31 8.30 -8.72
C TRP A 62 -3.28 6.77 -8.80
N LEU A 63 -2.45 6.08 -7.99
CA LEU A 63 -2.42 4.62 -7.94
C LEU A 63 -3.75 4.01 -7.47
N ALA A 64 -4.45 4.66 -6.56
CA ALA A 64 -5.79 4.26 -6.14
C ALA A 64 -6.77 4.24 -7.33
N SER A 65 -6.70 5.26 -8.21
CA SER A 65 -7.52 5.30 -9.43
C SER A 65 -7.17 4.16 -10.39
N VAL A 66 -5.88 3.89 -10.57
CA VAL A 66 -5.39 2.79 -11.42
C VAL A 66 -5.82 1.43 -10.86
N ALA A 67 -5.65 1.22 -9.56
CA ALA A 67 -6.02 -0.03 -8.90
C ALA A 67 -7.52 -0.33 -9.07
N ARG A 68 -8.37 0.68 -8.90
CA ARG A 68 -9.82 0.55 -9.12
C ARG A 68 -10.15 0.18 -10.55
N GLU A 69 -9.57 0.85 -11.53
CA GLU A 69 -9.83 0.60 -12.95
C GLU A 69 -9.36 -0.80 -13.38
N LEU A 70 -8.35 -1.34 -12.71
CA LEU A 70 -7.79 -2.66 -12.96
C LEU A 70 -8.40 -3.78 -12.10
N ASP A 71 -9.46 -3.49 -11.33
CA ASP A 71 -10.07 -4.42 -10.37
C ASP A 71 -9.06 -5.00 -9.36
N ILE A 72 -8.05 -4.22 -8.99
CA ILE A 72 -7.10 -4.57 -7.93
C ILE A 72 -7.76 -4.23 -6.59
N PRO A 73 -8.00 -5.21 -5.70
CA PRO A 73 -8.57 -4.94 -4.40
C PRO A 73 -7.65 -4.05 -3.57
N ALA A 74 -8.23 -3.21 -2.72
CA ALA A 74 -7.50 -2.33 -1.84
C ALA A 74 -7.94 -2.48 -0.38
N VAL A 75 -7.01 -2.26 0.55
CA VAL A 75 -7.24 -2.14 1.99
C VAL A 75 -6.58 -0.86 2.46
N VAL A 76 -7.31 -0.05 3.22
CA VAL A 76 -6.83 1.22 3.78
C VAL A 76 -6.71 1.07 5.28
N THR A 77 -5.64 1.62 5.87
CA THR A 77 -5.48 1.64 7.32
C THR A 77 -5.34 3.05 7.86
N GLU A 78 -5.73 3.20 9.12
CA GLU A 78 -5.61 4.43 9.89
C GLU A 78 -4.97 4.15 11.25
N GLU A 79 -3.99 4.97 11.62
CA GLU A 79 -3.42 5.00 12.95
C GLU A 79 -4.03 6.17 13.73
N ALA A 80 -4.56 5.89 14.93
CA ALA A 80 -5.12 6.90 15.85
C ALA A 80 -5.93 8.01 15.11
N PRO A 81 -7.02 7.70 14.37
CA PRO A 81 -7.71 8.67 13.53
C PRO A 81 -8.31 9.86 14.32
N GLU A 82 -8.49 9.74 15.62
CA GLU A 82 -8.87 10.82 16.53
C GLU A 82 -7.77 11.88 16.68
N ASP A 83 -6.50 11.51 16.51
CA ASP A 83 -5.34 12.40 16.65
C ASP A 83 -4.78 12.81 15.27
N GLU A 84 -4.62 11.84 14.36
CA GLU A 84 -3.98 12.03 13.05
C GLU A 84 -4.97 12.41 11.94
N GLY A 85 -6.27 12.36 12.23
CA GLY A 85 -7.35 12.60 11.27
C GLY A 85 -7.70 11.36 10.45
N ALA A 86 -8.79 11.45 9.69
CA ALA A 86 -9.19 10.38 8.78
C ALA A 86 -8.30 10.34 7.53
N THR A 87 -8.30 9.20 6.84
CA THR A 87 -7.63 9.01 5.54
C THR A 87 -7.96 10.15 4.56
N GLU A 88 -6.98 10.58 3.77
CA GLU A 88 -7.14 11.57 2.69
C GLU A 88 -8.39 11.26 1.85
N PRO A 89 -9.40 12.13 1.81
CA PRO A 89 -10.69 11.84 1.19
C PRO A 89 -10.61 11.47 -0.28
N ARG A 90 -9.68 12.08 -1.05
CA ARG A 90 -9.49 11.79 -2.46
C ARG A 90 -9.04 10.35 -2.72
N LEU A 91 -8.33 9.72 -1.78
CA LEU A 91 -8.01 8.29 -1.86
C LEU A 91 -9.27 7.44 -1.80
N LEU A 92 -10.13 7.70 -0.82
CA LEU A 92 -11.38 6.96 -0.65
C LEU A 92 -12.35 7.15 -1.82
N GLU A 93 -12.42 8.37 -2.36
CA GLU A 93 -13.17 8.64 -3.60
C GLU A 93 -12.69 7.78 -4.77
N ARG A 94 -11.35 7.66 -4.93
CA ARG A 94 -10.76 6.88 -6.03
C ARG A 94 -10.94 5.38 -5.84
N LEU A 95 -10.77 4.89 -4.64
CA LEU A 95 -10.94 3.46 -4.32
C LEU A 95 -12.42 3.05 -4.32
N GLY A 96 -13.31 3.95 -3.92
CA GLY A 96 -14.75 3.72 -3.87
C GLY A 96 -15.26 3.18 -2.54
N PRO A 97 -16.60 3.20 -2.33
CA PRO A 97 -17.23 3.01 -1.03
C PRO A 97 -17.15 1.58 -0.48
N ALA A 98 -16.78 0.61 -1.32
CA ALA A 98 -16.62 -0.79 -0.88
C ALA A 98 -15.24 -1.08 -0.29
N THR A 99 -14.31 -0.13 -0.35
CA THR A 99 -12.95 -0.33 0.18
C THR A 99 -12.95 -0.29 1.70
N PRO A 100 -12.46 -1.32 2.39
CA PRO A 100 -12.39 -1.32 3.84
C PRO A 100 -11.36 -0.30 4.34
N VAL A 101 -11.77 0.50 5.33
CA VAL A 101 -10.92 1.40 6.11
C VAL A 101 -10.85 0.85 7.53
N MET A 102 -9.67 0.53 8.00
CA MET A 102 -9.47 -0.19 9.25
C MET A 102 -8.48 0.52 10.17
N THR A 103 -8.88 0.78 11.39
CA THR A 103 -7.98 1.35 12.41
C THR A 103 -7.00 0.28 12.90
N LYS A 104 -5.71 0.62 12.95
CA LYS A 104 -4.67 -0.28 13.45
C LYS A 104 -4.08 0.20 14.78
N PRO A 105 -4.04 -0.65 15.81
CA PRO A 105 -3.46 -0.32 17.11
C PRO A 105 -1.94 -0.55 17.19
N ALA A 106 -1.32 -0.99 16.09
CA ALA A 106 0.11 -1.29 16.02
C ALA A 106 0.71 -0.70 14.73
N PHE A 107 1.99 -0.38 14.73
CA PHE A 107 2.66 0.18 13.56
C PHE A 107 2.66 -0.78 12.36
N GLY A 108 2.93 -2.06 12.57
CA GLY A 108 2.95 -3.07 11.51
C GLY A 108 1.64 -3.83 11.39
N LEU A 109 1.11 -3.98 10.17
CA LEU A 109 -0.16 -4.67 9.87
C LEU A 109 -0.19 -6.13 10.31
N ALA A 110 0.96 -6.82 10.29
CA ALA A 110 1.04 -8.22 10.70
C ALA A 110 0.70 -8.45 12.18
N ALA A 111 0.74 -7.40 13.01
CA ALA A 111 0.31 -7.44 14.40
C ALA A 111 -1.21 -7.20 14.58
N CYS A 112 -1.96 -6.96 13.50
CA CYS A 112 -3.38 -6.63 13.51
C CYS A 112 -4.19 -7.75 12.83
N PRO A 113 -4.68 -8.77 13.57
CA PRO A 113 -5.31 -9.97 13.01
C PRO A 113 -6.50 -9.68 12.07
N ASP A 114 -7.32 -8.68 12.38
CA ASP A 114 -8.49 -8.34 11.57
C ASP A 114 -8.07 -7.74 10.22
N ILE A 115 -7.04 -6.90 10.20
CA ILE A 115 -6.47 -6.34 8.95
C ILE A 115 -5.83 -7.45 8.12
N VAL A 116 -5.06 -8.34 8.76
CA VAL A 116 -4.50 -9.51 8.09
C VAL A 116 -5.59 -10.38 7.50
N HIS A 117 -6.68 -10.61 8.24
CA HIS A 117 -7.82 -11.36 7.74
C HIS A 117 -8.40 -10.72 6.47
N GLU A 118 -8.64 -9.42 6.49
CA GLU A 118 -9.18 -8.68 5.33
C GLU A 118 -8.24 -8.78 4.10
N ILE A 119 -6.94 -8.61 4.31
CA ILE A 119 -5.94 -8.79 3.23
C ILE A 119 -6.01 -10.21 2.65
N LEU A 120 -6.11 -11.23 3.49
CA LEU A 120 -6.21 -12.64 3.05
C LEU A 120 -7.51 -12.94 2.30
N GLN A 121 -8.63 -12.27 2.62
CA GLN A 121 -9.90 -12.42 1.88
C GLN A 121 -9.76 -11.98 0.41
N THR A 122 -8.84 -11.09 0.08
CA THR A 122 -8.57 -10.70 -1.31
C THR A 122 -8.04 -11.86 -2.16
N LYS A 123 -7.49 -12.90 -1.53
CA LYS A 123 -6.85 -14.07 -2.18
C LYS A 123 -5.68 -13.68 -3.09
N ARG A 124 -5.05 -12.55 -2.81
CA ARG A 124 -3.87 -12.06 -3.53
C ARG A 124 -2.60 -12.47 -2.80
N SER A 125 -1.51 -12.61 -3.54
CA SER A 125 -0.22 -13.05 -3.01
C SER A 125 0.84 -11.95 -3.00
N THR A 126 0.56 -10.81 -3.65
CA THR A 126 1.45 -9.65 -3.73
C THR A 126 0.81 -8.45 -3.05
N ALA A 127 1.43 -7.97 -1.98
CA ALA A 127 1.04 -6.75 -1.29
C ALA A 127 1.85 -5.58 -1.87
N VAL A 128 1.15 -4.60 -2.47
CA VAL A 128 1.71 -3.34 -2.97
C VAL A 128 1.35 -2.25 -1.97
N LEU A 129 2.35 -1.67 -1.30
CA LEU A 129 2.16 -0.74 -0.20
C LEU A 129 2.49 0.69 -0.62
N THR A 130 1.67 1.63 -0.15
CA THR A 130 1.88 3.09 -0.21
C THR A 130 1.58 3.69 1.16
N GLY A 131 1.98 4.94 1.41
CA GLY A 131 1.53 5.71 2.57
C GLY A 131 2.61 6.15 3.55
N PHE A 132 2.25 6.29 4.83
CA PHE A 132 3.04 6.95 5.87
C PHE A 132 3.17 6.07 7.13
N GLU A 133 4.24 6.19 7.90
CA GLU A 133 5.54 6.75 7.55
C GLU A 133 6.42 5.64 6.96
N THR A 134 7.23 6.00 5.96
CA THR A 134 8.06 5.03 5.21
C THR A 134 8.94 4.17 6.12
N ASP A 135 9.58 4.76 7.11
CA ASP A 135 10.54 4.11 8.03
C ASP A 135 9.89 3.51 9.28
N VAL A 136 8.59 3.70 9.47
CA VAL A 136 7.83 3.17 10.61
C VAL A 136 6.73 2.23 10.15
N CYS A 137 5.54 2.72 9.85
CA CYS A 137 4.35 1.91 9.59
C CYS A 137 4.46 1.15 8.26
N VAL A 138 4.92 1.80 7.19
CA VAL A 138 5.13 1.15 5.89
C VAL A 138 6.19 0.06 5.99
N LEU A 139 7.34 0.36 6.59
CA LEU A 139 8.43 -0.60 6.77
C LEU A 139 7.97 -1.83 7.58
N GLN A 140 7.39 -1.61 8.76
CA GLN A 140 6.98 -2.72 9.62
C GLN A 140 5.87 -3.56 8.99
N SER A 141 4.96 -2.92 8.27
CA SER A 141 3.90 -3.60 7.52
C SER A 141 4.46 -4.46 6.39
N ALA A 142 5.34 -3.90 5.57
CA ALA A 142 5.95 -4.61 4.45
C ALA A 142 6.77 -5.82 4.92
N VAL A 143 7.59 -5.64 5.96
CA VAL A 143 8.41 -6.73 6.51
C VAL A 143 7.52 -7.80 7.15
N GLY A 144 6.53 -7.40 7.94
CA GLY A 144 5.63 -8.35 8.58
C GLY A 144 4.80 -9.17 7.57
N LEU A 145 4.25 -8.55 6.53
CA LEU A 145 3.54 -9.26 5.46
C LEU A 145 4.46 -10.19 4.68
N LYS A 146 5.73 -9.78 4.45
CA LYS A 146 6.72 -10.64 3.83
C LYS A 146 7.01 -11.89 4.67
N GLU A 147 7.15 -11.76 5.97
CA GLU A 147 7.33 -12.90 6.89
C GLU A 147 6.13 -13.85 6.88
N MET A 148 4.93 -13.34 6.61
CA MET A 148 3.73 -14.13 6.41
C MET A 148 3.67 -14.84 5.05
N GLY A 149 4.59 -14.54 4.13
CA GLY A 149 4.73 -15.19 2.83
C GLY A 149 4.20 -14.40 1.65
N PHE A 150 3.77 -13.15 1.83
CA PHE A 150 3.46 -12.26 0.71
C PHE A 150 4.73 -11.86 -0.04
N ARG A 151 4.63 -11.71 -1.35
CA ARG A 151 5.54 -10.84 -2.09
C ARG A 151 5.21 -9.40 -1.70
N THR A 152 6.19 -8.63 -1.19
CA THR A 152 5.94 -7.27 -0.74
C THR A 152 6.69 -6.26 -1.60
N VAL A 153 5.95 -5.28 -2.08
CA VAL A 153 6.40 -4.23 -2.98
C VAL A 153 6.01 -2.90 -2.36
N VAL A 154 6.96 -2.00 -2.16
CA VAL A 154 6.69 -0.64 -1.65
C VAL A 154 6.90 0.37 -2.77
N VAL A 155 5.92 1.25 -2.96
CA VAL A 155 5.98 2.31 -3.96
C VAL A 155 6.62 3.54 -3.34
N ALA A 156 7.89 3.77 -3.65
CA ALA A 156 8.74 4.76 -2.99
C ALA A 156 8.17 6.18 -3.08
N ASP A 157 7.80 6.63 -4.26
CA ASP A 157 7.28 7.98 -4.51
C ASP A 157 5.78 8.16 -4.17
N ALA A 158 5.11 7.10 -3.72
CA ALA A 158 3.78 7.14 -3.13
C ALA A 158 3.82 6.87 -1.61
N SER A 159 5.01 6.94 -1.02
CA SER A 159 5.25 6.82 0.42
C SER A 159 6.20 7.94 0.86
N TYR A 160 6.04 8.42 2.09
CA TYR A 160 6.94 9.43 2.63
C TYR A 160 6.99 9.34 4.17
N THR A 161 7.83 10.15 4.77
CA THR A 161 7.97 10.36 6.21
C THR A 161 8.33 11.82 6.47
N GLN A 162 8.83 12.15 7.64
CA GLN A 162 9.07 13.54 8.06
C GLN A 162 10.16 14.27 7.27
N ASN A 163 11.10 13.54 6.65
CA ASN A 163 12.15 14.14 5.81
C ASN A 163 12.80 13.11 4.88
N ASP A 164 13.47 13.58 3.83
CA ASP A 164 14.10 12.76 2.80
C ASP A 164 15.10 11.75 3.37
N ARG A 165 15.86 12.13 4.39
CA ARG A 165 16.88 11.25 4.97
C ARG A 165 16.28 10.04 5.65
N GLN A 166 15.22 10.23 6.43
CA GLN A 166 14.49 9.14 7.08
C GLN A 166 13.81 8.26 6.03
N HIS A 167 13.20 8.88 5.02
CA HIS A 167 12.61 8.19 3.88
C HIS A 167 13.62 7.25 3.20
N GLU A 168 14.79 7.76 2.83
CA GLU A 168 15.85 6.96 2.22
C GLU A 168 16.34 5.82 3.14
N PHE A 169 16.46 6.05 4.45
CA PHE A 169 16.83 4.99 5.40
C PHE A 169 15.77 3.90 5.47
N GLY A 170 14.50 4.27 5.50
CA GLY A 170 13.38 3.34 5.47
C GLY A 170 13.40 2.45 4.22
N LEU A 171 13.49 3.06 3.04
CA LEU A 171 13.57 2.34 1.76
C LEU A 171 14.80 1.40 1.70
N ARG A 172 15.98 1.89 2.08
CA ARG A 172 17.20 1.09 2.11
C ARG A 172 17.08 -0.09 3.07
N ARG A 173 16.52 0.13 4.25
CA ARG A 173 16.28 -0.92 5.23
C ARG A 173 15.34 -1.99 4.70
N MET A 174 14.25 -1.60 4.05
CA MET A 174 13.31 -2.53 3.42
C MET A 174 13.97 -3.37 2.32
N GLN A 175 14.78 -2.76 1.46
CA GLN A 175 15.55 -3.49 0.43
C GLN A 175 16.49 -4.54 1.04
N GLN A 176 17.20 -4.20 2.12
CA GLN A 176 18.07 -5.15 2.85
C GLN A 176 17.30 -6.34 3.43
N LEU A 177 16.02 -6.13 3.76
CA LEU A 177 15.11 -7.17 4.25
C LEU A 177 14.39 -7.90 3.12
N GLY A 178 14.72 -7.58 1.86
CA GLY A 178 14.19 -8.25 0.67
C GLY A 178 12.77 -7.82 0.31
N VAL A 179 12.35 -6.62 0.70
CA VAL A 179 11.16 -5.94 0.16
C VAL A 179 11.54 -5.30 -1.17
N GLU A 180 10.69 -5.41 -2.16
CA GLU A 180 10.88 -4.79 -3.46
C GLU A 180 10.51 -3.30 -3.40
N ILE A 181 11.37 -2.44 -3.93
CA ILE A 181 11.10 -1.01 -4.00
C ILE A 181 10.88 -0.63 -5.47
N VAL A 182 9.76 -0.01 -5.75
CA VAL A 182 9.37 0.41 -7.09
C VAL A 182 8.95 1.88 -7.09
N HIS A 183 8.76 2.43 -8.28
CA HIS A 183 8.22 3.76 -8.50
C HIS A 183 6.77 3.65 -9.00
N ALA A 184 5.89 4.59 -8.65
CA ALA A 184 4.48 4.55 -9.01
C ALA A 184 4.25 4.35 -10.52
N LYS A 185 4.99 5.08 -11.36
CA LYS A 185 4.96 4.86 -12.80
C LYS A 185 5.42 3.45 -13.21
N GLY A 186 6.43 2.89 -12.53
CA GLY A 186 6.94 1.56 -12.83
C GLY A 186 5.88 0.49 -12.59
N ILE A 187 5.28 0.48 -11.40
CA ILE A 187 4.25 -0.49 -11.03
C ILE A 187 3.01 -0.40 -11.92
N ASP A 188 2.59 0.81 -12.29
CA ASP A 188 1.50 1.05 -13.24
C ASP A 188 1.74 0.30 -14.57
N TYR A 189 2.93 0.44 -15.15
CA TYR A 189 3.28 -0.27 -16.39
C TYR A 189 3.47 -1.78 -16.20
N GLU A 190 3.90 -2.22 -15.03
CA GLU A 190 3.96 -3.64 -14.69
C GLU A 190 2.55 -4.26 -14.62
N TRP A 191 1.56 -3.55 -14.12
CA TRP A 191 0.18 -4.00 -14.11
C TRP A 191 -0.47 -4.01 -15.51
N MET A 192 -0.11 -3.06 -16.36
CA MET A 192 -0.72 -2.91 -17.70
C MET A 192 -0.10 -3.83 -18.76
N ARG A 193 1.18 -4.10 -18.71
CA ARG A 193 1.95 -4.98 -19.62
C ARG A 193 2.05 -4.52 -21.07
N THR A 194 0.99 -3.97 -21.68
CA THR A 194 0.97 -3.59 -23.09
C THR A 194 0.60 -2.13 -23.30
N VAL A 195 1.09 -1.54 -24.40
CA VAL A 195 0.78 -0.16 -24.77
C VAL A 195 -0.72 0.04 -25.06
N GLU A 196 -1.33 -0.96 -25.71
CA GLU A 196 -2.75 -0.94 -26.06
C GLU A 196 -3.61 -0.87 -24.78
N PHE A 197 -3.42 -1.82 -23.87
CA PHE A 197 -4.13 -1.87 -22.61
C PHE A 197 -3.89 -0.64 -21.72
N ALA A 198 -2.65 -0.13 -21.68
CA ALA A 198 -2.33 1.11 -20.98
C ALA A 198 -3.09 2.33 -21.52
N ASN A 199 -3.27 2.42 -22.83
CA ASN A 199 -4.02 3.50 -23.46
C ASN A 199 -5.54 3.41 -23.18
N GLU A 200 -6.09 2.21 -23.16
CA GLU A 200 -7.49 1.95 -22.80
C GLU A 200 -7.76 2.34 -21.34
N THR A 201 -6.96 1.84 -20.41
CA THR A 201 -7.07 2.15 -18.98
C THR A 201 -6.96 3.66 -18.70
N ARG A 202 -6.02 4.35 -19.36
CA ARG A 202 -5.86 5.81 -19.17
C ARG A 202 -7.04 6.60 -19.68
N ARG A 203 -7.70 6.17 -20.74
CA ARG A 203 -8.95 6.81 -21.20
C ARG A 203 -10.04 6.64 -20.15
N ALA A 204 -10.23 5.44 -19.61
CA ALA A 204 -11.21 5.17 -18.57
C ALA A 204 -10.93 5.99 -17.29
N VAL A 205 -9.67 6.01 -16.79
CA VAL A 205 -9.29 6.83 -15.62
C VAL A 205 -9.52 8.33 -15.86
N ASN A 206 -9.29 8.84 -17.06
CA ASN A 206 -9.52 10.26 -17.39
C ASN A 206 -11.01 10.61 -17.56
N GLU A 207 -11.81 9.68 -18.06
CA GLU A 207 -13.26 9.84 -18.20
C GLU A 207 -13.98 9.84 -16.85
N THR A 208 -13.46 9.10 -15.86
CA THR A 208 -13.96 9.12 -14.47
C THR A 208 -13.52 10.38 -13.69
N ARG A 209 -12.56 11.16 -14.18
CA ARG A 209 -12.33 12.52 -13.72
C ARG A 209 -13.47 13.39 -14.21
N GLN A 210 -14.41 13.73 -13.31
CA GLN A 210 -15.34 14.82 -13.63
C GLN A 210 -14.50 16.07 -13.97
N PRO A 211 -14.80 16.74 -15.11
CA PRO A 211 -14.14 17.99 -15.41
C PRO A 211 -14.45 18.97 -14.26
N GLU A 212 -13.41 19.52 -13.64
CA GLU A 212 -13.59 20.62 -12.71
C GLU A 212 -14.43 21.70 -13.43
N PRO A 213 -15.49 22.25 -12.79
CA PRO A 213 -16.23 23.34 -13.39
C PRO A 213 -15.23 24.48 -13.65
N ARG A 214 -15.05 24.83 -14.92
CA ARG A 214 -14.22 25.98 -15.29
C ARG A 214 -14.82 27.21 -14.64
N PRO A 215 -13.98 28.09 -14.06
CA PRO A 215 -14.44 29.32 -13.44
C PRO A 215 -15.12 30.26 -14.42
#